data_103a13a80ee3a81e145becf93ad52541
#
_entry.id   103a13a80ee3a81e145becf93ad52541
#
_cell.length_a   1.000
_cell.length_b   1.000
_cell.length_c   1.000
_cell.angle_alpha   90.00
_cell.angle_beta   90.00
_cell.angle_gamma   90.00
#
_symmetry.space_group_name_H-M   'P 1'
#
loop_
_entity.id
_entity.type
_entity.pdbx_description
1 polymer ?
#
loop_
_entity_poly.entity_id
_entity_poly.type
_entity_poly.pdbx_seq_one_letter_code
_entity_poly.pdbx_strand_id
1 'polypeptide(L)'
;MKILGIDFSYSSAGLTLFEDGEYRHFALVNKAVFSRSKTKTLDDIFKDSKLLSTLKDYNVSLKMVDREPISIPPKVIKDKETKKKIQNPAHRWDSISEWHKKHHAQSREWSQALMEIIDSMELLPGDKIILENYDFGKRGSTDNIVQMVEHTYALKQRIFEKYPETEFFLASSTEIKKIAGSGNFTKYDMYTAFIKEDIKSSLLEFLKNEDKKLYIKNEDIILSPVNDIVDSYFAVKYLQDKIK
;
A
#
# COMPACT_ATOMS: atom_id res chain seq x y z
N MET A 1 -7.48 -11.82 -20.96
CA MET A 1 -7.95 -10.64 -20.20
C MET A 1 -7.25 -10.66 -18.85
N LYS A 2 -6.55 -9.58 -18.55
CA LYS A 2 -5.88 -9.39 -17.26
C LYS A 2 -6.75 -8.54 -16.34
N ILE A 3 -6.66 -8.78 -15.04
CA ILE A 3 -7.27 -7.95 -14.01
C ILE A 3 -6.19 -7.57 -13.00
N LEU A 4 -5.91 -6.29 -12.86
CA LEU A 4 -4.95 -5.75 -11.91
C LEU A 4 -5.68 -5.11 -10.72
N GLY A 5 -5.46 -5.64 -9.53
CA GLY A 5 -5.88 -5.05 -8.27
C GLY A 5 -4.74 -4.26 -7.62
N ILE A 6 -5.04 -3.09 -7.08
CA ILE A 6 -4.07 -2.21 -6.43
C ILE A 6 -4.62 -1.78 -5.07
N ASP A 7 -3.92 -2.14 -4.00
CA ASP A 7 -4.04 -1.49 -2.69
C ASP A 7 -2.87 -0.51 -2.54
N PHE A 8 -3.20 0.76 -2.43
CA PHE A 8 -2.23 1.84 -2.46
C PHE A 8 -2.13 2.52 -1.11
N SER A 9 -1.01 2.36 -0.43
CA SER A 9 -0.72 3.02 0.82
C SER A 9 0.54 3.90 0.75
N TYR A 10 0.69 4.77 1.74
CA TYR A 10 1.85 5.70 1.80
C TYR A 10 3.19 5.00 2.03
N SER A 11 3.20 3.87 2.73
CA SER A 11 4.41 3.14 3.12
C SER A 11 4.73 1.96 2.23
N SER A 12 3.70 1.41 1.59
CA SER A 12 3.81 0.29 0.66
C SER A 12 2.60 0.29 -0.27
N ALA A 13 2.70 -0.42 -1.38
CA ALA A 13 1.56 -0.71 -2.24
C ALA A 13 1.60 -2.20 -2.59
N GLY A 14 0.46 -2.86 -2.47
CA GLY A 14 0.26 -4.22 -2.93
C GLY A 14 -0.42 -4.24 -4.28
N LEU A 15 0.06 -5.11 -5.18
CA LEU A 15 -0.56 -5.33 -6.48
C LEU A 15 -0.75 -6.83 -6.70
N THR A 16 -1.90 -7.17 -7.24
CA THR A 16 -2.21 -8.53 -7.66
C THR A 16 -2.68 -8.51 -9.10
N LEU A 17 -2.00 -9.25 -9.95
CA LEU A 17 -2.39 -9.48 -11.33
C LEU A 17 -3.00 -10.86 -11.47
N PHE A 18 -4.23 -10.94 -11.98
CA PHE A 18 -4.87 -12.16 -12.41
C PHE A 18 -4.77 -12.28 -13.93
N GLU A 19 -4.24 -13.41 -14.39
CA GLU A 19 -4.12 -13.74 -15.82
C GLU A 19 -4.20 -15.27 -15.97
N ASP A 20 -5.06 -15.75 -16.86
CA ASP A 20 -5.18 -17.17 -17.24
C ASP A 20 -5.35 -18.17 -16.08
N GLY A 21 -6.09 -17.75 -15.03
CA GLY A 21 -6.35 -18.58 -13.86
C GLY A 21 -5.28 -18.52 -12.76
N GLU A 22 -4.23 -17.73 -12.94
CA GLU A 22 -3.12 -17.58 -11.99
C GLU A 22 -3.06 -16.18 -11.40
N TYR A 23 -2.56 -16.09 -10.16
CA TYR A 23 -2.36 -14.83 -9.46
C TYR A 23 -0.86 -14.57 -9.26
N ARG A 24 -0.38 -13.45 -9.80
CA ARG A 24 0.98 -12.95 -9.57
C ARG A 24 0.93 -11.75 -8.65
N HIS A 25 1.87 -11.66 -7.73
CA HIS A 25 1.89 -10.63 -6.70
C HIS A 25 3.13 -9.75 -6.80
N PHE A 26 2.90 -8.46 -6.54
CA PHE A 26 3.94 -7.43 -6.59
C PHE A 26 3.78 -6.50 -5.40
N ALA A 27 4.86 -5.90 -4.95
CA ALA A 27 4.78 -4.84 -3.97
C ALA A 27 5.81 -3.74 -4.22
N LEU A 28 5.40 -2.51 -3.97
CA LEU A 28 6.26 -1.36 -3.86
C LEU A 28 6.44 -1.03 -2.37
N VAL A 29 7.70 -0.94 -1.91
CA VAL A 29 8.02 -0.81 -0.49
C VAL A 29 8.94 0.39 -0.26
N ASN A 30 8.58 1.25 0.70
CA ASN A 30 9.44 2.35 1.12
C ASN A 30 10.48 1.86 2.15
N LYS A 31 11.76 1.83 1.77
CA LYS A 31 12.86 1.44 2.64
C LYS A 31 12.95 2.25 3.93
N ALA A 32 12.64 3.56 3.85
CA ALA A 32 12.75 4.44 5.02
C ALA A 32 11.78 4.04 6.14
N VAL A 33 10.61 3.50 5.80
CA VAL A 33 9.66 3.01 6.81
C VAL A 33 10.19 1.78 7.52
N PHE A 34 10.95 0.93 6.81
CA PHE A 34 11.53 -0.28 7.39
C PHE A 34 12.83 -0.01 8.16
N SER A 35 13.66 0.95 7.73
CA SER A 35 15.00 1.17 8.29
C SER A 35 15.10 2.31 9.30
N ARG A 36 14.19 3.29 9.29
CA ARG A 36 14.35 4.56 10.01
C ARG A 36 13.29 4.88 11.07
N SER A 37 12.38 3.96 11.35
CA SER A 37 11.41 4.20 12.42
C SER A 37 12.11 4.28 13.75
N LYS A 38 12.03 5.42 14.45
CA LYS A 38 12.59 5.63 15.81
C LYS A 38 12.05 4.64 16.85
N THR A 39 10.99 3.93 16.52
CA THR A 39 10.33 2.93 17.38
C THR A 39 10.73 1.49 17.04
N LYS A 40 11.48 1.26 15.95
CA LYS A 40 11.93 -0.08 15.57
C LYS A 40 13.24 -0.44 16.25
N THR A 41 13.28 -1.64 16.80
CA THR A 41 14.50 -2.27 17.30
C THR A 41 15.34 -2.83 16.13
N LEU A 42 16.61 -3.18 16.40
CA LEU A 42 17.45 -3.89 15.41
C LEU A 42 16.81 -5.23 15.01
N ASP A 43 16.15 -5.91 15.93
CA ASP A 43 15.45 -7.17 15.67
C ASP A 43 14.25 -6.96 14.72
N ASP A 44 13.51 -5.86 14.86
CA ASP A 44 12.42 -5.52 13.93
C ASP A 44 12.96 -5.29 12.51
N ILE A 45 14.08 -4.57 12.38
CA ILE A 45 14.72 -4.29 11.08
C ILE A 45 15.22 -5.59 10.43
N PHE A 46 15.83 -6.47 11.20
CA PHE A 46 16.30 -7.76 10.71
C PHE A 46 15.13 -8.64 10.26
N LYS A 47 14.05 -8.67 11.03
CA LYS A 47 12.82 -9.39 10.71
C LYS A 47 12.18 -8.89 9.41
N ASP A 48 12.09 -7.58 9.22
CA ASP A 48 11.57 -6.98 7.99
C ASP A 48 12.43 -7.35 6.78
N SER A 49 13.76 -7.30 6.91
CA SER A 49 14.68 -7.68 5.83
C SER A 49 14.55 -9.14 5.45
N LYS A 50 14.37 -10.03 6.44
CA LYS A 50 14.13 -11.45 6.22
C LYS A 50 12.79 -11.67 5.53
N LEU A 51 11.72 -11.00 5.96
CA LEU A 51 10.41 -11.06 5.30
C LEU A 51 10.51 -10.71 3.81
N LEU A 52 11.16 -9.59 3.49
CA LEU A 52 11.30 -9.16 2.10
C LEU A 52 12.15 -10.13 1.25
N SER A 53 13.23 -10.70 1.80
CA SER A 53 14.02 -11.70 1.08
C SER A 53 13.21 -12.97 0.83
N THR A 54 12.52 -13.48 1.84
CA THR A 54 11.71 -14.71 1.72
C THR A 54 10.57 -14.52 0.71
N LEU A 55 9.88 -13.37 0.70
CA LEU A 55 8.86 -13.08 -0.31
C LEU A 55 9.42 -13.17 -1.75
N LYS A 56 10.66 -12.73 -1.98
CA LYS A 56 11.32 -12.87 -3.29
C LYS A 56 11.59 -14.33 -3.65
N ASP A 57 11.97 -15.15 -2.67
CA ASP A 57 12.20 -16.58 -2.88
C ASP A 57 10.91 -17.31 -3.34
N TYR A 58 9.75 -16.77 -2.97
CA TYR A 58 8.43 -17.21 -3.44
C TYR A 58 7.93 -16.46 -4.68
N ASN A 59 8.80 -15.82 -5.44
CA ASN A 59 8.45 -15.09 -6.67
C ASN A 59 7.44 -13.93 -6.48
N VAL A 60 7.38 -13.34 -5.29
CA VAL A 60 6.71 -12.06 -5.10
C VAL A 60 7.64 -10.95 -5.58
N SER A 61 7.26 -10.24 -6.62
CA SER A 61 8.08 -9.17 -7.19
C SER A 61 8.09 -7.95 -6.29
N LEU A 62 9.25 -7.57 -5.77
CA LEU A 62 9.41 -6.45 -4.85
C LEU A 62 10.23 -5.33 -5.49
N LYS A 63 9.67 -4.12 -5.52
CA LYS A 63 10.39 -2.89 -5.83
C LYS A 63 10.56 -2.05 -4.59
N MET A 64 11.76 -1.57 -4.34
CA MET A 64 12.09 -0.78 -3.17
C MET A 64 12.43 0.65 -3.57
N VAL A 65 11.83 1.63 -2.90
CA VAL A 65 12.11 3.05 -3.05
C VAL A 65 12.55 3.61 -1.71
N ASP A 66 13.57 4.46 -1.71
CA ASP A 66 14.04 5.14 -0.49
C ASP A 66 13.44 6.55 -0.42
N ARG A 67 12.35 6.68 0.32
CA ARG A 67 11.66 7.95 0.55
C ARG A 67 11.90 8.42 1.97
N GLU A 68 12.44 9.62 2.12
CA GLU A 68 12.55 10.22 3.45
C GLU A 68 11.19 10.67 3.98
N PRO A 69 10.91 10.46 5.28
CA PRO A 69 9.72 11.01 5.90
C PRO A 69 9.72 12.53 5.79
N ILE A 70 8.65 13.09 5.28
CA ILE A 70 8.45 14.54 5.24
C ILE A 70 7.36 14.88 6.25
N SER A 71 7.65 15.82 7.14
CA SER A 71 6.67 16.32 8.09
C SER A 71 6.65 17.84 8.08
N ILE A 72 5.47 18.42 8.12
CA ILE A 72 5.32 19.85 8.40
C ILE A 72 5.64 20.06 9.90
N PRO A 73 6.48 21.03 10.24
CA PRO A 73 6.66 21.39 11.64
C PRO A 73 5.31 21.72 12.30
N PRO A 74 4.96 21.14 13.44
CA PRO A 74 3.68 21.38 14.08
C PRO A 74 3.53 22.87 14.41
N LYS A 75 2.31 23.41 14.26
CA LYS A 75 2.01 24.83 14.55
C LYS A 75 2.28 25.23 15.98
N VAL A 76 2.07 24.30 16.91
CA VAL A 76 2.25 24.51 18.33
C VAL A 76 3.16 23.42 18.89
N ILE A 77 4.14 23.80 19.66
CA ILE A 77 5.05 22.91 20.40
C ILE A 77 4.98 23.21 21.90
N LYS A 78 5.44 22.26 22.73
CA LYS A 78 5.70 22.52 24.14
C LYS A 78 7.10 23.10 24.27
N ASP A 79 7.20 24.26 24.88
CA ASP A 79 8.47 24.83 25.27
C ASP A 79 9.22 23.88 26.19
N LYS A 80 10.53 23.72 25.97
CA LYS A 80 11.33 22.73 26.71
C LYS A 80 11.50 23.05 28.16
N GLU A 81 11.57 24.33 28.51
CA GLU A 81 11.83 24.81 29.87
C GLU A 81 10.54 25.01 30.63
N THR A 82 9.62 25.80 30.10
CA THR A 82 8.36 26.17 30.76
C THR A 82 7.26 25.13 30.64
N LYS A 83 7.40 24.12 29.72
CA LYS A 83 6.40 23.13 29.37
C LYS A 83 5.09 23.74 28.84
N LYS A 84 5.00 25.03 28.61
CA LYS A 84 3.83 25.73 28.06
C LYS A 84 3.73 25.51 26.55
N LYS A 85 2.53 25.54 26.05
CA LYS A 85 2.29 25.52 24.61
C LYS A 85 2.67 26.88 24.00
N ILE A 86 3.59 26.88 23.05
CA ILE A 86 4.04 28.08 22.33
C ILE A 86 3.89 27.87 20.81
N GLN A 87 3.80 28.95 20.06
CA GLN A 87 3.90 28.87 18.62
C GLN A 87 5.28 28.34 18.22
N ASN A 88 5.29 27.39 17.28
CA ASN A 88 6.54 26.81 16.78
C ASN A 88 7.21 27.80 15.79
N PRO A 89 8.40 28.33 16.10
CA PRO A 89 9.09 29.25 15.19
C PRO A 89 9.48 28.61 13.84
N ALA A 90 9.57 27.28 13.81
CA ALA A 90 9.82 26.53 12.56
C ALA A 90 8.58 26.40 11.66
N HIS A 91 7.37 26.72 12.17
CA HIS A 91 6.14 26.69 11.38
C HIS A 91 5.95 28.02 10.63
N ARG A 92 6.66 28.15 9.51
CA ARG A 92 6.66 29.34 8.65
C ARG A 92 6.11 29.01 7.27
N TRP A 93 5.64 30.03 6.54
CA TRP A 93 5.18 29.87 5.16
C TRP A 93 6.23 29.22 4.25
N ASP A 94 7.49 29.59 4.40
CA ASP A 94 8.60 28.99 3.64
C ASP A 94 8.72 27.49 3.89
N SER A 95 8.64 27.07 5.17
CA SER A 95 8.69 25.66 5.56
C SER A 95 7.49 24.86 5.01
N ILE A 96 6.32 25.49 4.96
CA ILE A 96 5.11 24.89 4.39
C ILE A 96 5.26 24.75 2.87
N SER A 97 5.76 25.80 2.18
CA SER A 97 6.01 25.76 0.74
C SER A 97 7.03 24.69 0.38
N GLU A 98 8.14 24.61 1.11
CA GLU A 98 9.16 23.57 0.93
C GLU A 98 8.59 22.17 1.17
N TRP A 99 7.74 22.03 2.17
CA TRP A 99 7.07 20.76 2.44
C TRP A 99 6.19 20.34 1.27
N HIS A 100 5.36 21.25 0.73
CA HIS A 100 4.50 20.95 -0.43
C HIS A 100 5.32 20.55 -1.65
N LYS A 101 6.42 21.24 -1.95
CA LYS A 101 7.32 20.89 -3.08
C LYS A 101 7.90 19.48 -2.90
N LYS A 102 8.44 19.19 -1.72
CA LYS A 102 9.02 17.87 -1.42
C LYS A 102 7.96 16.76 -1.45
N HIS A 103 6.79 17.02 -0.89
CA HIS A 103 5.68 16.07 -0.89
C HIS A 103 5.20 15.77 -2.30
N HIS A 104 5.04 16.79 -3.13
CA HIS A 104 4.67 16.63 -4.54
C HIS A 104 5.73 15.83 -5.32
N ALA A 105 7.01 16.15 -5.14
CA ALA A 105 8.11 15.40 -5.76
C ALA A 105 8.08 13.92 -5.37
N GLN A 106 7.90 13.62 -4.07
CA GLN A 106 7.79 12.24 -3.58
C GLN A 106 6.55 11.52 -4.10
N SER A 107 5.42 12.22 -4.25
CA SER A 107 4.20 11.63 -4.83
C SER A 107 4.44 11.22 -6.28
N ARG A 108 5.17 12.04 -7.03
CA ARG A 108 5.56 11.71 -8.41
C ARG A 108 6.51 10.53 -8.48
N GLU A 109 7.53 10.48 -7.65
CA GLU A 109 8.48 9.36 -7.60
C GLU A 109 7.78 8.05 -7.23
N TRP A 110 6.89 8.11 -6.24
CA TRP A 110 6.14 6.93 -5.79
C TRP A 110 5.20 6.40 -6.86
N SER A 111 4.43 7.28 -7.50
CA SER A 111 3.56 6.90 -8.61
C SER A 111 4.37 6.42 -9.82
N GLN A 112 5.53 7.01 -10.10
CA GLN A 112 6.41 6.55 -11.17
C GLN A 112 6.94 5.14 -10.91
N ALA A 113 7.42 4.88 -9.70
CA ALA A 113 7.91 3.56 -9.32
C ALA A 113 6.81 2.47 -9.40
N LEU A 114 5.57 2.84 -9.08
CA LEU A 114 4.42 1.95 -9.23
C LEU A 114 4.08 1.71 -10.70
N MET A 115 4.12 2.77 -11.53
CA MET A 115 3.90 2.63 -12.97
C MET A 115 4.92 1.69 -13.62
N GLU A 116 6.18 1.70 -13.19
CA GLU A 116 7.19 0.76 -13.71
C GLU A 116 6.88 -0.70 -13.38
N ILE A 117 6.22 -0.96 -12.25
CA ILE A 117 5.69 -2.30 -11.93
C ILE A 117 4.51 -2.62 -12.85
N ILE A 118 3.56 -1.69 -13.02
CA ILE A 118 2.39 -1.87 -13.88
C ILE A 118 2.82 -2.08 -15.34
N ASP A 119 3.81 -1.34 -15.81
CA ASP A 119 4.37 -1.48 -17.17
C ASP A 119 4.92 -2.88 -17.44
N SER A 120 5.55 -3.50 -16.44
CA SER A 120 6.06 -4.86 -16.56
C SER A 120 4.98 -5.94 -16.68
N MET A 121 3.71 -5.56 -16.48
CA MET A 121 2.55 -6.45 -16.61
C MET A 121 1.98 -6.47 -18.04
N GLU A 122 2.42 -5.54 -18.90
CA GLU A 122 2.02 -5.49 -20.31
C GLU A 122 0.49 -5.49 -20.48
N LEU A 123 -0.18 -4.53 -19.84
CA LEU A 123 -1.64 -4.39 -19.94
C LEU A 123 -2.03 -3.98 -21.36
N LEU A 124 -3.09 -4.57 -21.87
CA LEU A 124 -3.63 -4.38 -23.21
C LEU A 124 -5.01 -3.69 -23.16
N PRO A 125 -5.50 -3.14 -24.28
CA PRO A 125 -6.88 -2.67 -24.41
C PRO A 125 -7.89 -3.72 -23.95
N GLY A 126 -8.84 -3.32 -23.11
CA GLY A 126 -9.86 -4.22 -22.54
C GLY A 126 -9.41 -4.97 -21.28
N ASP A 127 -8.14 -4.88 -20.87
CA ASP A 127 -7.74 -5.31 -19.54
C ASP A 127 -8.32 -4.36 -18.48
N LYS A 128 -8.40 -4.84 -17.24
CA LYS A 128 -9.11 -4.13 -16.18
C LYS A 128 -8.18 -3.79 -15.02
N ILE A 129 -8.34 -2.58 -14.49
CA ILE A 129 -7.62 -2.11 -13.31
C ILE A 129 -8.64 -1.76 -12.24
N ILE A 130 -8.47 -2.28 -11.03
CA ILE A 130 -9.25 -1.89 -9.87
C ILE A 130 -8.33 -1.34 -8.78
N LEU A 131 -8.66 -0.14 -8.29
CA LEU A 131 -7.97 0.52 -7.21
C LEU A 131 -8.87 0.60 -5.98
N GLU A 132 -8.34 0.26 -4.81
CA GLU A 132 -9.03 0.55 -3.56
C GLU A 132 -9.19 2.07 -3.41
N ASN A 133 -10.46 2.51 -3.29
CA ASN A 133 -10.78 3.91 -3.12
C ASN A 133 -10.71 4.31 -1.65
N TYR A 134 -10.25 5.54 -1.42
CA TYR A 134 -10.13 6.06 -0.07
C TYR A 134 -11.51 6.32 0.56
N ASP A 135 -11.72 5.77 1.75
CA ASP A 135 -12.93 6.02 2.54
C ASP A 135 -12.70 7.23 3.46
N PHE A 136 -13.20 8.39 3.05
CA PHE A 136 -13.12 9.64 3.82
C PHE A 136 -13.82 9.59 5.18
N GLY A 137 -14.59 8.55 5.45
CA GLY A 137 -15.32 8.37 6.71
C GLY A 137 -14.48 7.83 7.87
N LYS A 138 -13.28 7.29 7.61
CA LYS A 138 -12.40 6.77 8.65
C LYS A 138 -11.61 7.90 9.31
N ARG A 139 -11.65 7.96 10.66
CA ARG A 139 -10.91 8.92 11.49
C ARG A 139 -9.40 8.78 11.28
N GLY A 140 -8.83 9.61 10.40
CA GLY A 140 -7.39 9.82 10.26
C GLY A 140 -7.04 11.27 10.57
N SER A 141 -5.75 11.59 10.78
CA SER A 141 -5.34 12.99 10.78
C SER A 141 -5.59 13.58 9.39
N THR A 142 -6.11 14.79 9.33
CA THR A 142 -6.41 15.49 8.06
C THR A 142 -5.19 15.50 7.12
N ASP A 143 -3.99 15.65 7.68
CA ASP A 143 -2.74 15.70 6.92
C ASP A 143 -2.44 14.37 6.20
N ASN A 144 -2.69 13.23 6.84
CA ASN A 144 -2.48 11.91 6.21
C ASN A 144 -3.48 11.66 5.08
N ILE A 145 -4.73 12.13 5.24
CA ILE A 145 -5.77 11.99 4.22
C ILE A 145 -5.39 12.79 2.97
N VAL A 146 -4.98 14.05 3.13
CA VAL A 146 -4.55 14.89 2.01
C VAL A 146 -3.39 14.24 1.25
N GLN A 147 -2.38 13.75 1.97
CA GLN A 147 -1.23 13.09 1.36
C GLN A 147 -1.63 11.86 0.54
N MET A 148 -2.53 11.03 1.07
CA MET A 148 -2.99 9.85 0.35
C MET A 148 -3.83 10.18 -0.88
N VAL A 149 -4.67 11.22 -0.79
CA VAL A 149 -5.45 11.72 -1.94
C VAL A 149 -4.52 12.19 -3.05
N GLU A 150 -3.50 12.99 -2.72
CA GLU A 150 -2.52 13.48 -3.70
C GLU A 150 -1.75 12.33 -4.37
N HIS A 151 -1.31 11.33 -3.60
CA HIS A 151 -0.62 10.17 -4.14
C HIS A 151 -1.52 9.33 -5.06
N THR A 152 -2.75 9.09 -4.61
CA THR A 152 -3.74 8.33 -5.39
C THR A 152 -4.12 9.06 -6.66
N TYR A 153 -4.26 10.39 -6.60
CA TYR A 153 -4.56 11.20 -7.78
C TYR A 153 -3.42 11.17 -8.80
N ALA A 154 -2.18 11.33 -8.34
CA ALA A 154 -1.00 11.26 -9.21
C ALA A 154 -0.87 9.90 -9.92
N LEU A 155 -1.19 8.80 -9.21
CA LEU A 155 -1.22 7.47 -9.81
C LEU A 155 -2.33 7.33 -10.84
N LYS A 156 -3.56 7.73 -10.51
CA LYS A 156 -4.71 7.65 -11.43
C LYS A 156 -4.44 8.41 -12.72
N GLN A 157 -3.92 9.64 -12.61
CA GLN A 157 -3.60 10.45 -13.78
C GLN A 157 -2.62 9.71 -14.72
N ARG A 158 -1.56 9.13 -14.18
CA ARG A 158 -0.58 8.37 -14.98
C ARG A 158 -1.18 7.11 -15.62
N ILE A 159 -2.04 6.40 -14.89
CA ILE A 159 -2.75 5.24 -15.44
C ILE A 159 -3.62 5.66 -16.62
N PHE A 160 -4.43 6.71 -16.49
CA PHE A 160 -5.30 7.20 -17.56
C PHE A 160 -4.53 7.73 -18.77
N GLU A 161 -3.39 8.38 -18.53
CA GLU A 161 -2.52 8.87 -19.62
C GLU A 161 -1.88 7.72 -20.42
N LYS A 162 -1.47 6.66 -19.73
CA LYS A 162 -0.70 5.57 -20.35
C LYS A 162 -1.56 4.41 -20.86
N TYR A 163 -2.65 4.12 -20.17
CA TYR A 163 -3.57 3.03 -20.47
C TYR A 163 -5.01 3.51 -20.70
N PRO A 164 -5.24 4.43 -21.65
CA PRO A 164 -6.56 5.04 -21.86
C PRO A 164 -7.65 4.07 -22.27
N GLU A 165 -7.28 2.90 -22.80
CA GLU A 165 -8.21 1.88 -23.29
C GLU A 165 -8.43 0.73 -22.29
N THR A 166 -7.82 0.79 -21.10
CA THR A 166 -8.13 -0.14 -20.01
C THR A 166 -9.39 0.32 -19.27
N GLU A 167 -10.17 -0.65 -18.80
CA GLU A 167 -11.31 -0.35 -17.94
C GLU A 167 -10.85 -0.13 -16.51
N PHE A 168 -11.16 1.05 -15.93
CA PHE A 168 -10.72 1.43 -14.60
C PHE A 168 -11.89 1.46 -13.60
N PHE A 169 -11.71 0.77 -12.49
CA PHE A 169 -12.71 0.61 -11.43
C PHE A 169 -12.20 1.13 -10.10
N LEU A 170 -13.13 1.58 -9.26
CA LEU A 170 -12.89 1.94 -7.86
C LEU A 170 -13.81 1.13 -6.97
N ALA A 171 -13.26 0.60 -5.88
CA ALA A 171 -14.05 -0.06 -4.84
C ALA A 171 -13.65 0.45 -3.48
N SER A 172 -14.61 0.62 -2.58
CA SER A 172 -14.31 0.97 -1.19
C SER A 172 -13.72 -0.23 -0.44
N SER A 173 -12.91 0.05 0.57
CA SER A 173 -12.38 -0.99 1.48
C SER A 173 -13.47 -1.90 2.04
N THR A 174 -14.64 -1.32 2.34
CA THR A 174 -15.79 -2.09 2.86
C THR A 174 -16.37 -3.06 1.83
N GLU A 175 -16.43 -2.67 0.55
CA GLU A 175 -16.89 -3.55 -0.53
C GLU A 175 -15.91 -4.69 -0.78
N ILE A 176 -14.61 -4.38 -0.83
CA ILE A 176 -13.54 -5.38 -0.98
C ILE A 176 -13.60 -6.39 0.18
N LYS A 177 -13.73 -5.92 1.41
CA LYS A 177 -13.80 -6.79 2.59
C LYS A 177 -15.03 -7.69 2.62
N LYS A 178 -16.15 -7.27 2.05
CA LYS A 178 -17.36 -8.12 1.93
C LYS A 178 -17.10 -9.37 1.09
N ILE A 179 -16.22 -9.30 0.11
CA ILE A 179 -15.83 -10.46 -0.71
C ILE A 179 -15.07 -11.50 0.12
N ALA A 180 -14.26 -11.06 1.08
CA ALA A 180 -13.59 -11.94 2.01
C ALA A 180 -14.53 -12.54 3.08
N GLY A 181 -15.74 -11.95 3.26
CA GLY A 181 -16.76 -12.41 4.20
C GLY A 181 -17.55 -11.29 4.88
N SER A 182 -16.94 -10.21 5.33
CA SER A 182 -17.62 -9.11 6.00
C SER A 182 -16.95 -7.76 5.77
N GLY A 183 -17.74 -6.71 5.56
CA GLY A 183 -17.24 -5.34 5.43
C GLY A 183 -16.50 -4.80 6.67
N ASN A 184 -16.64 -5.45 7.81
CA ASN A 184 -15.98 -5.10 9.07
C ASN A 184 -14.71 -5.92 9.35
N PHE A 185 -14.27 -6.75 8.42
CA PHE A 185 -13.08 -7.58 8.60
C PHE A 185 -11.86 -6.74 8.95
N THR A 186 -11.10 -7.22 9.92
CA THR A 186 -9.75 -6.72 10.24
C THR A 186 -8.74 -7.20 9.18
N LYS A 187 -7.52 -6.69 9.24
CA LYS A 187 -6.42 -7.20 8.38
C LYS A 187 -6.16 -8.70 8.63
N TYR A 188 -6.30 -9.15 9.87
CA TYR A 188 -6.14 -10.56 10.22
C TYR A 188 -7.28 -11.43 9.68
N ASP A 189 -8.51 -10.93 9.68
CA ASP A 189 -9.65 -11.65 9.07
C ASP A 189 -9.47 -11.79 7.57
N MET A 190 -9.01 -10.73 6.88
CA MET A 190 -8.67 -10.74 5.45
C MET A 190 -7.61 -11.80 5.13
N TYR A 191 -6.52 -11.81 5.90
CA TYR A 191 -5.47 -12.82 5.81
C TYR A 191 -6.02 -14.24 6.02
N THR A 192 -6.87 -14.44 7.05
CA THR A 192 -7.46 -15.74 7.38
C THR A 192 -8.39 -16.23 6.25
N ALA A 193 -9.11 -15.31 5.61
CA ALA A 193 -9.91 -15.62 4.44
C ALA A 193 -9.03 -16.01 3.25
N PHE A 194 -7.95 -15.26 3.00
CA PHE A 194 -7.02 -15.52 1.90
C PHE A 194 -6.34 -16.90 2.00
N ILE A 195 -5.92 -17.32 3.20
CA ILE A 195 -5.29 -18.65 3.40
C ILE A 195 -6.23 -19.81 3.01
N LYS A 196 -7.54 -19.60 3.10
CA LYS A 196 -8.55 -20.62 2.79
C LYS A 196 -8.87 -20.70 1.28
N GLU A 197 -8.34 -19.76 0.49
CA GLU A 197 -8.55 -19.79 -0.96
C GLU A 197 -7.87 -21.01 -1.60
N ASP A 198 -8.54 -21.56 -2.61
CA ASP A 198 -7.99 -22.62 -3.46
C ASP A 198 -7.57 -22.02 -4.81
N ILE A 199 -6.40 -21.41 -4.80
CA ILE A 199 -5.84 -20.68 -5.95
C ILE A 199 -4.36 -20.99 -6.15
N LYS A 200 -3.90 -20.84 -7.37
CA LYS A 200 -2.46 -20.81 -7.67
C LYS A 200 -1.92 -19.42 -7.38
N SER A 201 -1.15 -19.31 -6.31
CA SER A 201 -0.58 -18.04 -5.84
C SER A 201 0.71 -18.27 -5.06
N SER A 202 1.76 -17.63 -5.49
CA SER A 202 3.06 -17.64 -4.80
C SER A 202 2.97 -17.08 -3.38
N LEU A 203 2.15 -16.06 -3.16
CA LEU A 203 1.91 -15.54 -1.81
C LEU A 203 1.20 -16.56 -0.92
N LEU A 204 0.22 -17.30 -1.47
CA LEU A 204 -0.48 -18.33 -0.70
C LEU A 204 0.46 -19.47 -0.29
N GLU A 205 1.37 -19.87 -1.17
CA GLU A 205 2.42 -20.86 -0.86
C GLU A 205 3.35 -20.35 0.25
N PHE A 206 3.80 -19.10 0.16
CA PHE A 206 4.59 -18.46 1.21
C PHE A 206 3.87 -18.50 2.56
N LEU A 207 2.60 -18.09 2.60
CA LEU A 207 1.82 -18.01 3.85
C LEU A 207 1.52 -19.38 4.47
N LYS A 208 1.47 -20.46 3.66
CA LYS A 208 1.25 -21.82 4.12
C LYS A 208 2.54 -22.51 4.62
N ASN A 209 3.68 -22.16 4.05
CA ASN A 209 4.95 -22.83 4.29
C ASN A 209 5.83 -22.14 5.34
N GLU A 210 5.74 -20.81 5.45
CA GLU A 210 6.61 -20.03 6.31
C GLU A 210 6.05 -19.84 7.74
N ASP A 211 6.95 -19.67 8.71
CA ASP A 211 6.57 -19.38 10.11
C ASP A 211 5.79 -18.06 10.18
N LYS A 212 4.58 -18.12 10.73
CA LYS A 212 3.70 -16.94 10.93
C LYS A 212 4.41 -15.79 11.65
N LYS A 213 5.36 -16.08 12.53
CA LYS A 213 6.16 -15.06 13.22
C LYS A 213 6.95 -14.15 12.28
N LEU A 214 7.17 -14.58 11.03
CA LEU A 214 7.88 -13.78 10.03
C LEU A 214 7.04 -12.59 9.53
N TYR A 215 5.72 -12.77 9.40
CA TYR A 215 4.82 -11.77 8.81
C TYR A 215 3.66 -11.34 9.71
N ILE A 216 3.53 -11.93 10.90
CA ILE A 216 2.56 -11.51 11.93
C ILE A 216 3.34 -10.93 13.12
N LYS A 217 3.06 -9.68 13.47
CA LYS A 217 3.69 -9.01 14.59
C LYS A 217 3.01 -9.35 15.92
N ASN A 218 1.68 -9.32 15.93
CA ASN A 218 0.79 -9.68 17.05
C ASN A 218 -0.40 -10.42 16.44
N GLU A 219 -1.26 -11.03 17.28
CA GLU A 219 -2.40 -11.83 16.81
C GLU A 219 -3.28 -11.15 15.74
N ASP A 220 -3.27 -9.79 15.68
CA ASP A 220 -4.12 -9.02 14.78
C ASP A 220 -3.35 -8.18 13.73
N ILE A 221 -2.02 -8.19 13.73
CA ILE A 221 -1.21 -7.30 12.88
C ILE A 221 -0.41 -8.10 11.86
N ILE A 222 -0.87 -8.06 10.63
CA ILE A 222 -0.13 -8.54 9.46
C ILE A 222 0.82 -7.44 8.98
N LEU A 223 2.08 -7.78 8.76
CA LEU A 223 3.08 -6.83 8.30
C LEU A 223 2.91 -6.48 6.81
N SER A 224 3.17 -5.23 6.47
CA SER A 224 3.36 -4.85 5.06
C SER A 224 4.66 -5.48 4.52
N PRO A 225 4.71 -5.84 3.23
CA PRO A 225 3.68 -5.64 2.21
C PRO A 225 2.62 -6.76 2.12
N VAL A 226 2.67 -7.77 3.00
CA VAL A 226 1.76 -8.93 2.93
C VAL A 226 0.30 -8.51 3.01
N ASN A 227 -0.06 -7.65 3.96
CA ASN A 227 -1.43 -7.17 4.11
C ASN A 227 -1.92 -6.41 2.87
N ASP A 228 -1.06 -5.58 2.26
CA ASP A 228 -1.43 -4.76 1.11
C ASP A 228 -1.63 -5.64 -0.14
N ILE A 229 -0.84 -6.71 -0.28
CA ILE A 229 -1.02 -7.69 -1.35
C ILE A 229 -2.33 -8.48 -1.15
N VAL A 230 -2.65 -8.87 0.08
CA VAL A 230 -3.92 -9.58 0.39
C VAL A 230 -5.12 -8.69 0.06
N ASP A 231 -5.09 -7.40 0.40
CA ASP A 231 -6.15 -6.46 0.07
C ASP A 231 -6.28 -6.27 -1.45
N SER A 232 -5.16 -6.17 -2.18
CA SER A 232 -5.16 -6.08 -3.65
C SER A 232 -5.72 -7.35 -4.33
N TYR A 233 -5.49 -8.53 -3.75
CA TYR A 233 -6.09 -9.78 -4.22
C TYR A 233 -7.62 -9.75 -4.10
N PHE A 234 -8.15 -9.33 -2.96
CA PHE A 234 -9.61 -9.24 -2.79
C PHE A 234 -10.23 -8.14 -3.65
N ALA A 235 -9.47 -7.10 -4.02
CA ALA A 235 -9.92 -6.14 -5.03
C ALA A 235 -10.10 -6.82 -6.40
N VAL A 236 -9.15 -7.65 -6.84
CA VAL A 236 -9.31 -8.46 -8.07
C VAL A 236 -10.53 -9.35 -7.99
N LYS A 237 -10.69 -10.07 -6.89
CA LYS A 237 -11.82 -10.98 -6.67
C LYS A 237 -13.16 -10.25 -6.68
N TYR A 238 -13.23 -9.07 -6.06
CA TYR A 238 -14.40 -8.21 -6.13
C TYR A 238 -14.78 -7.87 -7.57
N LEU A 239 -13.81 -7.49 -8.39
CA LEU A 239 -14.09 -7.17 -9.78
C LEU A 239 -14.50 -8.40 -10.59
N GLN A 240 -13.85 -9.55 -10.37
CA GLN A 240 -14.23 -10.82 -11.01
C GLN A 240 -15.70 -11.19 -10.73
N ASP A 241 -16.19 -10.97 -9.51
CA ASP A 241 -17.58 -11.24 -9.14
C ASP A 241 -18.58 -10.23 -9.74
N LYS A 242 -18.14 -9.02 -10.07
CA LYS A 242 -18.98 -7.98 -10.68
C LYS A 242 -19.12 -8.12 -12.20
N ILE A 243 -18.14 -8.73 -12.87
CA ILE A 243 -18.11 -8.85 -14.33
C ILE A 243 -18.62 -10.22 -14.85
N LYS A 244 -18.97 -11.13 -13.93
CA LYS A 244 -19.69 -12.37 -14.25
C LYS A 244 -21.16 -12.08 -14.53
#